data_0234fe50ef61f470369c779b0773ba20
#
_entry.id   0234fe50ef61f470369c779b0773ba20
#
_cell.length_a   1.000
_cell.length_b   1.000
_cell.length_c   1.000
_cell.angle_alpha   90.00
_cell.angle_beta   90.00
_cell.angle_gamma   90.00
#
_symmetry.space_group_name_H-M   'P 1'
#
loop_
_entity.id
_entity.type
_entity.pdbx_description
1 polymer ?
#
loop_
_entity_poly.entity_id
_entity_poly.type
_entity_poly.pdbx_seq_one_letter_code
_entity_poly.pdbx_strand_id
1 'polypeptide(L)'
;MDHHNSNLYDYIIESELAHQKRVVYDGKSFLVFIPHATRYNGEIRIICKDDKKIDQWGLDEIEEISYIYKRLFEKLEQIAFNVVIHTYPLNGDYDDLFRTHFHIIPRKFNFGGFELSTDLFVCGTDPEDLAEFLRFD
;
A
#
# COMPACT_ATOMS: atom_id res chain seq x y z
N MET A 1 12.13 23.64 14.27
CA MET A 1 12.30 22.27 13.70
C MET A 1 11.99 22.38 12.23
N ASP A 2 13.02 22.25 11.42
CA ASP A 2 12.93 22.44 9.98
C ASP A 2 12.26 21.23 9.33
N HIS A 3 10.96 21.36 8.98
CA HIS A 3 10.21 20.38 8.20
C HIS A 3 10.53 20.43 6.70
N HIS A 4 11.73 20.83 6.31
CA HIS A 4 12.00 21.23 4.92
C HIS A 4 12.54 20.12 4.01
N ASN A 5 12.56 18.82 4.44
CA ASN A 5 13.08 17.78 3.56
C ASN A 5 12.48 16.38 3.75
N SER A 6 11.29 16.23 4.31
CA SER A 6 10.62 14.94 4.34
C SER A 6 9.56 14.86 3.24
N ASN A 7 9.72 13.88 2.40
CA ASN A 7 8.77 13.46 1.40
C ASN A 7 7.46 13.01 2.09
N LEU A 8 6.30 13.29 1.48
CA LEU A 8 5.00 12.86 2.00
C LEU A 8 4.95 11.35 2.31
N TYR A 9 5.58 10.54 1.47
CA TYR A 9 5.62 9.09 1.64
C TYR A 9 6.45 8.68 2.85
N ASP A 10 7.55 9.37 3.13
CA ASP A 10 8.36 9.14 4.33
C ASP A 10 7.56 9.45 5.59
N TYR A 11 6.79 10.54 5.57
CA TYR A 11 5.87 10.87 6.66
C TYR A 11 4.79 9.79 6.88
N ILE A 12 4.21 9.24 5.80
CA ILE A 12 3.25 8.14 5.89
C ILE A 12 3.91 6.91 6.52
N ILE A 13 5.10 6.52 6.05
CA ILE A 13 5.85 5.38 6.58
C ILE A 13 6.13 5.56 8.08
N GLU A 14 6.67 6.70 8.47
CA GLU A 14 6.98 7.01 9.88
C GLU A 14 5.73 6.99 10.75
N SER A 15 4.63 7.57 10.28
CA SER A 15 3.35 7.60 10.99
C SER A 15 2.77 6.20 11.19
N GLU A 16 2.75 5.37 10.15
CA GLU A 16 2.24 4.00 10.25
C GLU A 16 3.11 3.15 11.18
N LEU A 17 4.44 3.26 11.09
CA LEU A 17 5.37 2.55 11.96
C LEU A 17 5.28 3.01 13.42
N ALA A 18 5.01 4.27 13.68
CA ALA A 18 4.84 4.77 15.04
C ALA A 18 3.57 4.25 15.71
N HIS A 19 2.48 4.11 14.97
CA HIS A 19 1.19 3.64 15.49
C HIS A 19 1.02 2.12 15.44
N GLN A 20 1.65 1.42 14.50
CA GLN A 20 1.64 -0.03 14.29
C GLN A 20 0.26 -0.69 14.05
N LYS A 21 -0.84 0.01 14.27
CA LYS A 21 -2.19 -0.57 14.27
C LYS A 21 -2.63 -1.07 12.89
N ARG A 22 -2.23 -0.37 11.85
CA ARG A 22 -2.58 -0.69 10.46
C ARG A 22 -1.46 -1.36 9.68
N VAL A 23 -0.34 -1.66 10.33
CA VAL A 23 0.80 -2.34 9.71
C VAL A 23 0.49 -3.83 9.57
N VAL A 24 0.63 -4.34 8.35
CA VAL A 24 0.49 -5.75 8.00
C VAL A 24 1.85 -6.45 8.01
N TYR A 25 2.87 -5.79 7.45
CA TYR A 25 4.24 -6.30 7.38
C TYR A 25 5.23 -5.14 7.34
N ASP A 26 6.26 -5.24 8.17
CA ASP A 26 7.35 -4.28 8.25
C ASP A 26 8.66 -4.95 7.81
N GLY A 27 8.93 -4.91 6.51
CA GLY A 27 10.11 -5.52 5.92
C GLY A 27 11.31 -4.59 5.81
N LYS A 28 12.38 -5.10 5.21
CA LYS A 28 13.61 -4.34 4.98
C LYS A 28 13.39 -3.23 3.96
N SER A 29 12.79 -3.57 2.82
CA SER A 29 12.61 -2.66 1.68
C SER A 29 11.18 -2.17 1.52
N PHE A 30 10.19 -2.86 2.09
CA PHE A 30 8.79 -2.55 1.92
C PHE A 30 8.03 -2.47 3.25
N LEU A 31 7.07 -1.56 3.29
CA LEU A 31 6.04 -1.51 4.32
C LEU A 31 4.70 -1.90 3.69
N VAL A 32 3.99 -2.85 4.29
CA VAL A 32 2.62 -3.21 3.93
C VAL A 32 1.68 -2.73 5.01
N PHE A 33 0.67 -1.96 4.64
CA PHE A 33 -0.28 -1.41 5.59
C PHE A 33 -1.66 -1.22 4.97
N ILE A 34 -2.67 -1.03 5.83
CA ILE A 34 -4.02 -0.68 5.43
C ILE A 34 -4.18 0.84 5.61
N PRO A 35 -4.46 1.60 4.55
CA PRO A 35 -4.65 3.04 4.67
C PRO A 35 -5.82 3.38 5.60
N HIS A 36 -5.68 4.45 6.38
CA HIS A 36 -6.75 4.93 7.27
C HIS A 36 -8.04 5.25 6.52
N ALA A 37 -7.90 5.91 5.37
CA ALA A 37 -9.02 6.26 4.51
C ALA A 37 -8.78 5.67 3.12
N THR A 38 -9.49 4.60 2.80
CA THR A 38 -9.41 3.93 1.50
C THR A 38 -10.58 4.32 0.61
N ARG A 39 -10.34 4.39 -0.68
CA ARG A 39 -11.40 4.54 -1.68
C ARG A 39 -12.15 3.22 -1.89
N TYR A 40 -11.46 2.10 -1.76
CA TYR A 40 -11.99 0.77 -2.05
C TYR A 40 -11.96 -0.12 -0.80
N ASN A 41 -13.02 -0.89 -0.59
CA ASN A 41 -13.09 -1.85 0.52
C ASN A 41 -11.95 -2.88 0.44
N GLY A 42 -11.22 -3.01 1.52
CA GLY A 42 -10.14 -3.98 1.63
C GLY A 42 -8.86 -3.62 0.89
N GLU A 43 -8.70 -2.37 0.47
CA GLU A 43 -7.47 -1.90 -0.19
C GLU A 43 -6.26 -2.07 0.72
N ILE A 44 -5.21 -2.67 0.15
CA ILE A 44 -3.92 -2.86 0.82
C ILE A 44 -2.88 -2.03 0.08
N ARG A 45 -2.02 -1.36 0.82
CA ARG A 45 -0.88 -0.64 0.24
C ARG A 45 0.44 -1.30 0.59
N ILE A 46 1.32 -1.34 -0.41
CA ILE A 46 2.73 -1.68 -0.25
C ILE A 46 3.51 -0.47 -0.70
N ILE A 47 4.39 0.03 0.14
CA ILE A 47 5.22 1.21 -0.16
C ILE A 47 6.69 0.86 -0.03
N CYS A 48 7.50 1.29 -0.99
CA CYS A 48 8.94 1.17 -0.92
C CYS A 48 9.49 2.15 0.12
N LYS A 49 10.32 1.66 1.04
CA LYS A 49 10.88 2.48 2.13
C LYS A 49 12.02 3.39 1.70
N ASP A 50 12.65 3.06 0.60
CA ASP A 50 13.74 3.84 0.02
C ASP A 50 13.32 4.50 -1.31
N ASP A 51 14.22 5.23 -1.92
CA ASP A 51 14.03 5.95 -3.18
C ASP A 51 14.38 5.13 -4.43
N LYS A 52 14.62 3.82 -4.29
CA LYS A 52 14.91 2.96 -5.43
C LYS A 52 13.74 2.86 -6.39
N LYS A 53 14.02 3.10 -7.65
CA LYS A 53 13.09 2.84 -8.74
C LYS A 53 13.04 1.33 -9.05
N ILE A 54 11.96 0.87 -9.67
CA ILE A 54 11.77 -0.58 -9.95
C ILE A 54 12.92 -1.15 -10.79
N ASP A 55 13.46 -0.39 -11.73
CA ASP A 55 14.59 -0.79 -12.57
C ASP A 55 15.92 -0.86 -11.82
N GLN A 56 15.97 -0.34 -10.59
CA GLN A 56 17.14 -0.39 -9.69
C GLN A 56 17.03 -1.51 -8.65
N TRP A 57 15.92 -2.25 -8.62
CA TRP A 57 15.75 -3.33 -7.67
C TRP A 57 16.69 -4.49 -7.97
N GLY A 58 17.29 -5.02 -6.91
CA GLY A 58 18.09 -6.22 -6.93
C GLY A 58 17.29 -7.44 -6.49
N LEU A 59 18.02 -8.51 -6.24
CA LEU A 59 17.42 -9.79 -5.85
C LEU A 59 16.67 -9.68 -4.50
N ASP A 60 17.22 -8.91 -3.56
CA ASP A 60 16.63 -8.72 -2.23
C ASP A 60 15.22 -8.12 -2.31
N GLU A 61 15.04 -7.05 -3.10
CA GLU A 61 13.74 -6.41 -3.27
C GLU A 61 12.73 -7.32 -4.00
N ILE A 62 13.20 -8.07 -5.01
CA ILE A 62 12.36 -8.99 -5.77
C ILE A 62 11.92 -10.18 -4.90
N GLU A 63 12.80 -10.73 -4.09
CA GLU A 63 12.47 -11.81 -3.16
C GLU A 63 11.48 -11.34 -2.09
N GLU A 64 11.71 -10.15 -1.53
CA GLU A 64 10.83 -9.59 -0.50
C GLU A 64 9.43 -9.28 -1.04
N ILE A 65 9.30 -8.63 -2.20
CA ILE A 65 7.98 -8.34 -2.79
C ILE A 65 7.26 -9.63 -3.19
N SER A 66 7.98 -10.64 -3.68
CA SER A 66 7.41 -11.95 -4.01
C SER A 66 6.89 -12.67 -2.77
N TYR A 67 7.63 -12.60 -1.66
CA TYR A 67 7.20 -13.11 -0.36
C TYR A 67 5.92 -12.42 0.14
N ILE A 68 5.89 -11.09 0.07
CA ILE A 68 4.72 -10.28 0.46
C ILE A 68 3.48 -10.71 -0.34
N TYR A 69 3.59 -10.80 -1.66
CA TYR A 69 2.47 -11.23 -2.51
C TYR A 69 1.98 -12.64 -2.15
N LYS A 70 2.90 -13.57 -1.97
CA LYS A 70 2.55 -14.93 -1.57
C LYS A 70 1.74 -14.94 -0.27
N ARG A 71 2.21 -14.23 0.76
CA ARG A 71 1.54 -14.18 2.07
C ARG A 71 0.17 -13.52 2.01
N LEU A 72 0.05 -12.40 1.28
CA LEU A 72 -1.23 -11.71 1.12
C LEU A 72 -2.24 -12.57 0.35
N PHE A 73 -1.84 -13.19 -0.76
CA PHE A 73 -2.75 -13.97 -1.59
C PHE A 73 -3.19 -15.27 -0.93
N GLU A 74 -2.37 -15.88 -0.10
CA GLU A 74 -2.77 -17.00 0.76
C GLU A 74 -3.93 -16.59 1.69
N LYS A 75 -3.90 -15.37 2.24
CA LYS A 75 -4.94 -14.87 3.14
C LYS A 75 -6.18 -14.33 2.40
N LEU A 76 -6.03 -13.84 1.19
CA LEU A 76 -7.13 -13.36 0.36
C LEU A 76 -7.97 -14.49 -0.30
N GLU A 77 -7.60 -15.77 -0.10
CA GLU A 77 -8.41 -16.94 -0.47
C GLU A 77 -8.96 -16.93 -1.90
N GLN A 78 -8.12 -16.67 -2.89
CA GLN A 78 -8.49 -16.67 -4.32
C GLN A 78 -9.56 -15.63 -4.73
N ILE A 79 -9.74 -14.56 -3.94
CA ILE A 79 -10.59 -13.44 -4.34
C ILE A 79 -9.97 -12.74 -5.56
N ALA A 80 -10.78 -12.41 -6.55
CA ALA A 80 -10.34 -11.57 -7.65
C ALA A 80 -9.85 -10.22 -7.13
N PHE A 81 -8.73 -9.73 -7.65
CA PHE A 81 -8.13 -8.46 -7.24
C PHE A 81 -7.47 -7.75 -8.41
N ASN A 82 -7.27 -6.46 -8.27
CA ASN A 82 -6.40 -5.67 -9.13
C ASN A 82 -5.14 -5.26 -8.37
N VAL A 83 -4.03 -5.21 -9.09
CA VAL A 83 -2.80 -4.57 -8.59
C VAL A 83 -2.52 -3.35 -9.45
N VAL A 84 -2.39 -2.20 -8.80
CA VAL A 84 -1.99 -0.96 -9.44
C VAL A 84 -0.62 -0.56 -8.90
N ILE A 85 0.30 -0.27 -9.81
CA ILE A 85 1.67 0.11 -9.46
C ILE A 85 1.87 1.57 -9.86
N HIS A 86 2.23 2.40 -8.90
CA HIS A 86 2.64 3.77 -9.13
C HIS A 86 4.15 3.86 -9.09
N THR A 87 4.72 4.12 -10.25
CA THR A 87 6.16 4.33 -10.44
C THR A 87 6.48 5.82 -10.50
N TYR A 88 7.75 6.16 -10.43
CA TYR A 88 8.20 7.54 -10.60
C TYR A 88 7.73 8.13 -11.92
N PRO A 89 7.28 9.40 -11.92
CA PRO A 89 6.93 10.09 -13.16
C PRO A 89 8.12 10.17 -14.12
N LEU A 90 7.86 9.99 -15.41
CA LEU A 90 8.91 9.96 -16.44
C LEU A 90 9.20 11.35 -17.05
N ASN A 91 8.40 12.36 -16.71
CA ASN A 91 8.46 13.70 -17.30
C ASN A 91 9.24 14.73 -16.46
N GLY A 92 10.01 14.29 -15.48
CA GLY A 92 10.82 15.15 -14.63
C GLY A 92 11.58 14.36 -13.56
N ASP A 93 12.35 15.07 -12.77
CA ASP A 93 13.05 14.53 -11.61
C ASP A 93 12.17 14.73 -10.37
N TYR A 94 11.69 13.64 -9.81
CA TYR A 94 10.81 13.62 -8.63
C TYR A 94 11.36 12.68 -7.54
N ASP A 95 12.65 12.36 -7.60
CA ASP A 95 13.27 11.35 -6.74
C ASP A 95 13.09 11.67 -5.25
N ASP A 96 13.17 12.93 -4.88
CA ASP A 96 12.96 13.39 -3.50
C ASP A 96 11.48 13.52 -3.08
N LEU A 97 10.54 13.38 -4.01
CA LEU A 97 9.11 13.64 -3.77
C LEU A 97 8.23 12.40 -3.89
N PHE A 98 8.78 11.29 -4.35
CA PHE A 98 8.00 10.11 -4.68
C PHE A 98 8.59 8.84 -4.07
N ARG A 99 7.74 7.85 -3.82
CA ARG A 99 8.11 6.46 -3.51
C ARG A 99 7.28 5.52 -4.35
N THR A 100 7.90 4.51 -4.93
CA THR A 100 7.17 3.44 -5.60
C THR A 100 6.21 2.78 -4.64
N HIS A 101 4.95 2.66 -5.03
CA HIS A 101 3.93 2.06 -4.19
C HIS A 101 2.91 1.27 -5.01
N PHE A 102 2.28 0.32 -4.35
CA PHE A 102 1.32 -0.60 -4.93
C PHE A 102 -0.01 -0.49 -4.19
N HIS A 103 -1.09 -0.60 -4.94
CA HIS A 103 -2.42 -0.79 -4.40
C HIS A 103 -2.90 -2.18 -4.79
N ILE A 104 -3.22 -3.01 -3.82
CA ILE A 104 -3.94 -4.26 -4.04
C ILE A 104 -5.38 -4.01 -3.68
N ILE A 105 -6.28 -4.17 -4.65
CA ILE A 105 -7.69 -3.85 -4.53
C ILE A 105 -8.49 -5.14 -4.73
N PRO A 106 -8.93 -5.81 -3.64
CA PRO A 106 -9.81 -6.96 -3.73
C PRO A 106 -11.14 -6.60 -4.38
N ARG A 107 -11.65 -7.48 -5.23
CA ARG A 107 -12.89 -7.26 -5.97
C ARG A 107 -14.05 -8.10 -5.44
N LYS A 108 -14.17 -8.13 -4.14
CA LYS A 108 -15.23 -8.84 -3.44
C LYS A 108 -16.57 -8.09 -3.49
N PHE A 109 -16.53 -6.77 -3.60
CA PHE A 109 -17.71 -5.91 -3.54
C PHE A 109 -17.95 -5.22 -4.88
N ASN A 110 -19.22 -5.16 -5.29
CA ASN A 110 -19.65 -4.37 -6.43
C ASN A 110 -20.08 -2.97 -5.96
N PHE A 111 -19.92 -1.98 -6.83
CA PHE A 111 -20.44 -0.65 -6.57
C PHE A 111 -21.97 -0.66 -6.64
N GLY A 112 -22.59 0.00 -5.68
CA GLY A 112 -24.04 0.25 -5.69
C GLY A 112 -24.40 1.49 -6.50
N GLY A 113 -25.69 1.75 -6.60
CA GLY A 113 -26.19 2.93 -7.32
C GLY A 113 -25.75 4.25 -6.70
N PHE A 114 -25.48 4.27 -5.39
CA PHE A 114 -24.99 5.47 -4.70
C PHE A 114 -23.61 5.87 -5.21
N GLU A 115 -22.64 4.96 -5.21
CA GLU A 115 -21.27 5.22 -5.68
C GLU A 115 -21.26 5.60 -7.16
N LEU A 116 -22.05 4.92 -7.97
CA LEU A 116 -22.15 5.17 -9.41
C LEU A 116 -22.78 6.51 -9.75
N SER A 117 -23.68 7.01 -8.90
CA SER A 117 -24.37 8.27 -9.15
C SER A 117 -23.70 9.50 -8.54
N THR A 118 -22.96 9.33 -7.45
CA THR A 118 -22.37 10.43 -6.67
C THR A 118 -20.86 10.53 -6.79
N ASP A 119 -20.20 9.50 -7.30
CA ASP A 119 -18.73 9.33 -7.27
C ASP A 119 -18.13 9.35 -5.83
N LEU A 120 -18.99 9.12 -4.83
CA LEU A 120 -18.59 8.95 -3.43
C LEU A 120 -18.49 7.46 -3.11
N PHE A 121 -17.41 7.07 -2.49
CA PHE A 121 -17.13 5.66 -2.15
C PHE A 121 -17.44 5.41 -0.68
N VAL A 122 -18.20 4.34 -0.42
CA VAL A 122 -18.48 3.88 0.93
C VAL A 122 -17.56 2.72 1.26
N CYS A 123 -16.70 2.91 2.25
CA CYS A 123 -15.82 1.86 2.77
C CYS A 123 -16.39 1.34 4.09
N GLY A 124 -16.80 0.07 4.11
CA GLY A 124 -17.33 -0.61 5.30
C GLY A 124 -16.26 -1.45 6.03
N THR A 125 -15.01 -1.42 5.58
CA THR A 125 -13.92 -2.19 6.19
C THR A 125 -13.23 -1.35 7.25
N ASP A 126 -13.12 -1.86 8.48
CA ASP A 126 -12.26 -1.27 9.50
C ASP A 126 -10.80 -1.57 9.15
N PRO A 127 -9.93 -0.54 8.99
CA PRO A 127 -8.56 -0.74 8.56
C PRO A 127 -7.69 -1.44 9.61
N GLU A 128 -7.95 -1.26 10.89
CA GLU A 128 -7.17 -1.89 11.97
C GLU A 128 -7.52 -3.39 12.07
N ASP A 129 -8.79 -3.75 12.00
CA ASP A 129 -9.25 -5.14 11.98
C ASP A 129 -8.73 -5.90 10.75
N LEU A 130 -8.73 -5.26 9.60
CA LEU A 130 -8.20 -5.85 8.38
C LEU A 130 -6.68 -6.06 8.46
N ALA A 131 -5.96 -5.08 9.02
CA ALA A 131 -4.51 -5.21 9.21
C ALA A 131 -4.16 -6.36 10.16
N GLU A 132 -4.90 -6.51 11.25
CA GLU A 132 -4.72 -7.62 12.20
C GLU A 132 -4.96 -8.98 11.52
N PHE A 133 -6.04 -9.10 10.75
CA PHE A 133 -6.35 -10.32 10.00
C PHE A 133 -5.27 -10.69 8.97
N LEU A 134 -4.73 -9.69 8.26
CA LEU A 134 -3.74 -9.91 7.21
C LEU A 134 -2.30 -10.02 7.71
N ARG A 135 -2.02 -9.63 8.95
CA ARG A 135 -0.66 -9.54 9.49
C ARG A 135 0.13 -10.84 9.38
N PHE A 136 1.40 -10.71 8.99
CA PHE A 136 2.37 -11.79 8.92
C PHE A 136 3.78 -11.27 9.25
N ASP A 137 4.70 -12.20 9.56
CA ASP A 137 6.10 -11.94 9.86
C ASP A 137 6.99 -12.13 8.62
#